data_7249be69b973fe31b819c64490245c1f
#
_entry.id   7249be69b973fe31b819c64490245c1f
#
_cell.length_a   1.000
_cell.length_b   1.000
_cell.length_c   1.000
_cell.angle_alpha   90.00
_cell.angle_beta   90.00
_cell.angle_gamma   90.00
#
_symmetry.space_group_name_H-M   'P 1'
#
loop_
_entity.id
_entity.type
_entity.pdbx_description
1 polymer ?
#
loop_
_entity_poly.entity_id
_entity_poly.type
_entity_poly.pdbx_seq_one_letter_code
_entity_poly.pdbx_strand_id
1 'polypeptide(L)'
;YIDNYRETVRRLGRAGVKVICYNFMPVFDWTRTDLAKPRPDGSTVLAYDQSVIDRITDPQAFADQIQQGAGEFEMAGWEPERMKELKELFTRYKSVSHEDLFAHLEYFLKAVIPVCEEYGVTMAIHPDDPPWDLFGLPRIYTCRENMRRILDLVDSPCNSLTLCSGSLGSNPANDIPALVREFGGEGRIAFAHVRNIQFTGPGRFEEAAHFSADGSLDLYEIMKALYDVGFQGYIRPDHGRMMWDEKGRAGYGL
;
A
#
# COMPACT_ATOMS: atom_id res chain seq x y z
N TYR A 1 12.31 13.09 14.52
CA TYR A 1 12.04 12.02 13.55
C TYR A 1 12.44 12.42 12.13
N ILE A 2 11.99 13.58 11.60
CA ILE A 2 12.31 14.00 10.22
C ILE A 2 13.83 14.10 10.00
N ASP A 3 14.60 14.61 10.93
CA ASP A 3 16.06 14.69 10.80
C ASP A 3 16.71 13.31 10.74
N ASN A 4 16.20 12.33 11.48
CA ASN A 4 16.65 10.95 11.38
C ASN A 4 16.31 10.37 10.00
N TYR A 5 15.13 10.69 9.46
CA TYR A 5 14.73 10.24 8.12
C TYR A 5 15.64 10.85 7.04
N ARG A 6 15.92 12.16 7.11
CA ARG A 6 16.87 12.84 6.23
C ARG A 6 18.26 12.21 6.27
N GLU A 7 18.74 11.86 7.46
CA GLU A 7 20.03 11.16 7.58
C GLU A 7 19.99 9.75 6.99
N THR A 8 18.87 9.04 7.13
CA THR A 8 18.65 7.75 6.48
C THR A 8 18.71 7.88 4.96
N VAL A 9 18.04 8.89 4.37
CA VAL A 9 18.10 9.16 2.93
C VAL A 9 19.54 9.42 2.47
N ARG A 10 20.32 10.23 3.20
CA ARG A 10 21.75 10.47 2.90
C ARG A 10 22.56 9.20 2.87
N ARG A 11 22.40 8.34 3.88
CA ARG A 11 23.12 7.07 3.97
C ARG A 11 22.75 6.12 2.85
N LEU A 12 21.47 5.99 2.56
CA LEU A 12 20.97 5.15 1.47
C LEU A 12 21.44 5.66 0.10
N GLY A 13 21.38 6.97 -0.14
CA GLY A 13 21.90 7.59 -1.37
C GLY A 13 23.40 7.37 -1.56
N ARG A 14 24.21 7.53 -0.50
CA ARG A 14 25.66 7.20 -0.53
C ARG A 14 25.91 5.72 -0.80
N ALA A 15 25.03 4.84 -0.34
CA ALA A 15 25.09 3.40 -0.62
C ALA A 15 24.59 3.03 -2.03
N GLY A 16 24.12 4.01 -2.84
CA GLY A 16 23.67 3.80 -4.21
C GLY A 16 22.20 3.44 -4.36
N VAL A 17 21.40 3.47 -3.28
CA VAL A 17 19.94 3.28 -3.35
C VAL A 17 19.31 4.40 -4.17
N LYS A 18 18.45 4.05 -5.13
CA LYS A 18 17.82 4.99 -6.06
C LYS A 18 16.36 5.27 -5.72
N VAL A 19 15.66 4.32 -5.12
CA VAL A 19 14.23 4.44 -4.80
C VAL A 19 13.97 3.98 -3.37
N ILE A 20 13.21 4.77 -2.63
CA ILE A 20 12.67 4.42 -1.31
C ILE A 20 11.15 4.34 -1.44
N CYS A 21 10.60 3.13 -1.36
CA CYS A 21 9.17 2.93 -1.20
C CYS A 21 8.79 3.19 0.27
N TYR A 22 7.74 3.96 0.51
CA TYR A 22 7.30 4.29 1.86
C TYR A 22 5.77 4.38 1.95
N ASN A 23 5.23 4.09 3.14
CA ASN A 23 3.82 4.24 3.46
C ASN A 23 3.57 5.54 4.23
N PHE A 24 2.38 6.14 4.04
CA PHE A 24 1.89 7.28 4.82
C PHE A 24 0.47 7.02 5.33
N MET A 25 0.29 5.84 5.91
CA MET A 25 -0.98 5.31 6.40
C MET A 25 -1.13 5.58 7.90
N PRO A 26 -2.17 6.31 8.34
CA PRO A 26 -2.35 6.57 9.78
C PRO A 26 -2.71 5.29 10.54
N VAL A 27 -2.00 5.05 11.63
CA VAL A 27 -2.18 3.99 12.63
C VAL A 27 -1.91 2.59 12.07
N PHE A 28 -2.66 2.15 11.07
CA PHE A 28 -2.50 0.83 10.43
C PHE A 28 -1.87 0.95 9.06
N ASP A 29 -1.05 -0.02 8.71
CA ASP A 29 -0.57 -0.28 7.37
C ASP A 29 -1.68 -0.97 6.53
N TRP A 30 -1.33 -1.87 5.61
CA TRP A 30 -2.32 -2.66 4.90
C TRP A 30 -3.17 -3.51 5.88
N THR A 31 -4.45 -3.68 5.58
CA THR A 31 -5.40 -4.33 6.47
C THR A 31 -6.13 -5.46 5.77
N ARG A 32 -6.24 -6.61 6.44
CA ARG A 32 -7.03 -7.78 6.02
C ARG A 32 -7.91 -8.24 7.18
N THR A 33 -9.03 -8.85 6.86
CA THR A 33 -9.99 -9.40 7.84
C THR A 33 -9.85 -10.90 8.03
N ASP A 34 -9.14 -11.57 7.11
CA ASP A 34 -8.78 -12.98 7.19
C ASP A 34 -7.37 -13.14 6.61
N LEU A 35 -6.47 -13.73 7.38
CA LEU A 35 -5.06 -13.90 7.02
C LEU A 35 -4.76 -15.28 6.41
N ALA A 36 -5.71 -16.19 6.39
CA ALA A 36 -5.51 -17.56 5.88
C ALA A 36 -6.81 -18.17 5.34
N LYS A 37 -7.60 -17.39 4.61
CA LYS A 37 -8.86 -17.86 4.02
C LYS A 37 -8.58 -19.05 3.09
N PRO A 38 -9.19 -20.24 3.34
CA PRO A 38 -8.93 -21.41 2.54
C PRO A 38 -9.59 -21.30 1.16
N ARG A 39 -8.91 -21.86 0.13
CA ARG A 39 -9.39 -21.98 -1.24
C ARG A 39 -9.62 -23.43 -1.63
N PRO A 40 -10.45 -23.70 -2.67
CA PRO A 40 -10.77 -25.08 -3.09
C PRO A 40 -9.55 -25.91 -3.53
N ASP A 41 -8.47 -25.26 -3.97
CA ASP A 41 -7.23 -25.92 -4.40
C ASP A 41 -6.28 -26.27 -3.23
N GLY A 42 -6.70 -26.01 -1.98
CA GLY A 42 -5.91 -26.26 -0.78
C GLY A 42 -4.93 -25.14 -0.41
N SER A 43 -4.80 -24.11 -1.24
CA SER A 43 -4.06 -22.89 -0.87
C SER A 43 -4.85 -22.04 0.12
N THR A 44 -4.17 -21.08 0.76
CA THR A 44 -4.82 -20.05 1.55
C THR A 44 -4.47 -18.67 1.01
N VAL A 45 -5.29 -17.66 1.29
CA VAL A 45 -5.10 -16.29 0.83
C VAL A 45 -5.44 -15.29 1.92
N LEU A 46 -4.85 -14.12 1.83
CA LEU A 46 -5.31 -12.95 2.56
C LEU A 46 -6.63 -12.47 1.97
N ALA A 47 -7.60 -12.12 2.80
CA ALA A 47 -8.89 -11.62 2.35
C ALA A 47 -9.36 -10.41 3.16
N TYR A 48 -10.15 -9.57 2.51
CA TYR A 48 -10.76 -8.38 3.10
C TYR A 48 -12.28 -8.40 2.90
N ASP A 49 -13.00 -8.06 3.97
CA ASP A 49 -14.45 -7.90 3.97
C ASP A 49 -14.83 -6.63 4.76
N GLN A 50 -15.32 -5.60 4.05
CA GLN A 50 -15.76 -4.35 4.65
C GLN A 50 -16.83 -4.58 5.73
N SER A 51 -17.73 -5.55 5.54
CA SER A 51 -18.79 -5.82 6.51
C SER A 51 -18.26 -6.33 7.87
N VAL A 52 -17.05 -6.86 7.91
CA VAL A 52 -16.37 -7.21 9.16
C VAL A 52 -15.87 -5.93 9.84
N ILE A 53 -15.23 -5.04 9.07
CA ILE A 53 -14.73 -3.75 9.55
C ILE A 53 -15.87 -2.89 10.11
N ASP A 54 -16.99 -2.80 9.40
CA ASP A 54 -18.16 -1.98 9.80
C ASP A 54 -18.80 -2.40 11.12
N ARG A 55 -18.59 -3.66 11.55
CA ARG A 55 -19.09 -4.18 12.82
C ARG A 55 -18.15 -3.95 13.99
N ILE A 56 -16.93 -3.50 13.71
CA ILE A 56 -15.92 -3.28 14.75
C ILE A 56 -16.19 -1.97 15.45
N THR A 57 -16.58 -2.06 16.71
CA THR A 57 -16.79 -0.90 17.58
C THR A 57 -15.52 -0.52 18.36
N ASP A 58 -14.59 -1.46 18.50
CA ASP A 58 -13.31 -1.28 19.18
C ASP A 58 -12.18 -1.82 18.29
N PRO A 59 -11.44 -0.94 17.60
CA PRO A 59 -10.32 -1.34 16.75
C PRO A 59 -9.21 -2.09 17.49
N GLN A 60 -9.04 -1.86 18.81
CA GLN A 60 -8.08 -2.61 19.62
C GLN A 60 -8.51 -4.07 19.76
N ALA A 61 -9.78 -4.33 20.03
CA ALA A 61 -10.31 -5.70 20.13
C ALA A 61 -10.19 -6.43 18.79
N PHE A 62 -10.34 -5.72 17.66
CA PHE A 62 -10.09 -6.28 16.34
C PHE A 62 -8.61 -6.66 16.14
N ALA A 63 -7.69 -5.77 16.50
CA ALA A 63 -6.27 -6.05 16.43
C ALA A 63 -5.90 -7.31 17.23
N ASP A 64 -6.41 -7.41 18.46
CA ASP A 64 -6.20 -8.57 19.34
C ASP A 64 -6.77 -9.87 18.73
N GLN A 65 -7.95 -9.79 18.11
CA GLN A 65 -8.59 -10.91 17.43
C GLN A 65 -7.79 -11.38 16.21
N ILE A 66 -7.34 -10.46 15.38
CA ILE A 66 -6.52 -10.78 14.19
C ILE A 66 -5.20 -11.42 14.62
N GLN A 67 -4.52 -10.88 15.63
CA GLN A 67 -3.29 -11.49 16.15
C GLN A 67 -3.50 -12.90 16.68
N GLN A 68 -4.59 -13.16 17.40
CA GLN A 68 -4.92 -14.50 17.90
C GLN A 68 -5.23 -15.48 16.76
N GLY A 69 -5.89 -15.03 15.70
CA GLY A 69 -6.21 -15.83 14.52
C GLY A 69 -5.05 -16.02 13.53
N ALA A 70 -4.05 -15.16 13.61
CA ALA A 70 -2.92 -15.15 12.66
C ALA A 70 -1.90 -16.26 12.91
N GLY A 71 -1.89 -16.91 14.07
CA GLY A 71 -0.86 -17.89 14.43
C GLY A 71 0.53 -17.25 14.45
N GLU A 72 1.41 -17.68 13.53
CA GLU A 72 2.76 -17.14 13.36
C GLU A 72 2.82 -15.93 12.39
N PHE A 73 1.67 -15.49 11.87
CA PHE A 73 1.62 -14.40 10.88
C PHE A 73 1.63 -13.04 11.58
N GLU A 74 2.64 -12.22 11.31
CA GLU A 74 2.71 -10.82 11.73
C GLU A 74 2.44 -9.89 10.53
N MET A 75 1.41 -9.05 10.66
CA MET A 75 1.14 -8.00 9.70
C MET A 75 2.01 -6.78 10.00
N ALA A 76 2.54 -6.14 8.95
CA ALA A 76 3.25 -4.89 9.06
C ALA A 76 2.37 -3.81 9.73
N GLY A 77 2.91 -3.13 10.74
CA GLY A 77 2.16 -2.14 11.53
C GLY A 77 1.28 -2.73 12.65
N TRP A 78 1.27 -4.06 12.81
CA TRP A 78 0.49 -4.78 13.81
C TRP A 78 1.39 -5.54 14.82
N GLU A 79 2.64 -5.12 14.95
CA GLU A 79 3.60 -5.70 15.88
C GLU A 79 3.10 -5.54 17.34
N PRO A 80 3.36 -6.51 18.23
CA PRO A 80 2.86 -6.50 19.63
C PRO A 80 3.19 -5.23 20.41
N GLU A 81 4.38 -4.66 20.19
CA GLU A 81 4.81 -3.42 20.84
C GLU A 81 3.96 -2.23 20.39
N ARG A 82 3.64 -2.16 19.09
CA ARG A 82 2.80 -1.12 18.49
C ARG A 82 1.34 -1.22 18.91
N MET A 83 0.86 -2.45 19.11
CA MET A 83 -0.51 -2.68 19.59
C MET A 83 -0.79 -2.08 20.96
N LYS A 84 0.22 -2.01 21.86
CA LYS A 84 0.07 -1.38 23.18
C LYS A 84 -0.21 0.13 23.07
N GLU A 85 0.30 0.78 22.03
CA GLU A 85 0.12 2.22 21.80
C GLU A 85 -1.11 2.54 20.92
N LEU A 86 -1.78 1.52 20.38
CA LEU A 86 -2.84 1.65 19.39
C LEU A 86 -3.96 2.58 19.85
N LYS A 87 -4.43 2.42 21.08
CA LYS A 87 -5.51 3.25 21.65
C LYS A 87 -5.12 4.73 21.75
N GLU A 88 -3.87 5.01 22.09
CA GLU A 88 -3.34 6.37 22.11
C GLU A 88 -3.23 6.94 20.69
N LEU A 89 -2.75 6.15 19.74
CA LEU A 89 -2.68 6.54 18.34
C LEU A 89 -4.07 6.83 17.76
N PHE A 90 -5.06 5.98 18.01
CA PHE A 90 -6.44 6.28 17.61
C PHE A 90 -6.95 7.59 18.19
N THR A 91 -6.70 7.83 19.47
CA THR A 91 -7.11 9.08 20.12
C THR A 91 -6.47 10.30 19.46
N ARG A 92 -5.20 10.22 19.10
CA ARG A 92 -4.47 11.29 18.41
C ARG A 92 -4.99 11.53 16.99
N TYR A 93 -5.33 10.47 16.27
CA TYR A 93 -5.78 10.58 14.87
C TYR A 93 -7.28 10.81 14.69
N LYS A 94 -8.10 10.67 15.75
CA LYS A 94 -9.56 10.80 15.70
C LYS A 94 -10.04 12.15 15.13
N SER A 95 -9.25 13.21 15.30
CA SER A 95 -9.57 14.57 14.81
C SER A 95 -8.85 14.92 13.50
N VAL A 96 -8.03 14.03 12.97
CA VAL A 96 -7.28 14.28 11.74
C VAL A 96 -8.18 14.06 10.53
N SER A 97 -8.37 15.08 9.73
CA SER A 97 -9.10 15.02 8.46
C SER A 97 -8.19 14.62 7.29
N HIS A 98 -8.77 14.35 6.11
CA HIS A 98 -8.01 14.19 4.87
C HIS A 98 -7.12 15.40 4.57
N GLU A 99 -7.65 16.62 4.78
CA GLU A 99 -6.89 17.84 4.55
C GLU A 99 -5.69 17.95 5.50
N ASP A 100 -5.88 17.61 6.78
CA ASP A 100 -4.78 17.59 7.74
C ASP A 100 -3.72 16.56 7.35
N LEU A 101 -4.15 15.38 6.87
CA LEU A 101 -3.22 14.32 6.47
C LEU A 101 -2.42 14.72 5.22
N PHE A 102 -3.03 15.38 4.24
CA PHE A 102 -2.32 15.98 3.11
C PHE A 102 -1.34 17.06 3.57
N ALA A 103 -1.72 17.93 4.50
CA ALA A 103 -0.83 18.95 5.06
C ALA A 103 0.35 18.32 5.83
N HIS A 104 0.12 17.23 6.55
CA HIS A 104 1.19 16.48 7.21
C HIS A 104 2.15 15.85 6.20
N LEU A 105 1.64 15.28 5.11
CA LEU A 105 2.47 14.73 4.03
C LEU A 105 3.29 15.85 3.35
N GLU A 106 2.67 16.98 3.06
CA GLU A 106 3.36 18.14 2.50
C GLU A 106 4.51 18.62 3.39
N TYR A 107 4.25 18.76 4.70
CA TYR A 107 5.28 19.13 5.67
C TYR A 107 6.46 18.15 5.67
N PHE A 108 6.17 16.84 5.63
CA PHE A 108 7.20 15.81 5.54
C PHE A 108 7.98 15.89 4.23
N LEU A 109 7.30 15.97 3.09
CA LEU A 109 7.93 16.03 1.77
C LEU A 109 8.80 17.26 1.60
N LYS A 110 8.34 18.44 2.00
CA LYS A 110 9.13 19.68 1.94
C LYS A 110 10.45 19.59 2.73
N ALA A 111 10.47 18.79 3.79
CA ALA A 111 11.67 18.60 4.59
C ALA A 111 12.62 17.53 4.00
N VAL A 112 12.09 16.53 3.30
CA VAL A 112 12.85 15.35 2.87
C VAL A 112 13.29 15.44 1.40
N ILE A 113 12.45 15.96 0.51
CA ILE A 113 12.72 16.01 -0.94
C ILE A 113 14.02 16.75 -1.28
N PRO A 114 14.39 17.88 -0.68
CA PRO A 114 15.67 18.53 -0.98
C PRO A 114 16.89 17.62 -0.72
N VAL A 115 16.80 16.76 0.29
CA VAL A 115 17.88 15.78 0.56
C VAL A 115 17.86 14.66 -0.48
N CYS A 116 16.67 14.27 -0.94
CA CYS A 116 16.54 13.27 -2.01
C CYS A 116 17.16 13.77 -3.33
N GLU A 117 16.93 15.03 -3.68
CA GLU A 117 17.53 15.69 -4.85
C GLU A 117 19.06 15.76 -4.76
N GLU A 118 19.60 16.12 -3.59
CA GLU A 118 21.06 16.18 -3.35
C GLU A 118 21.73 14.81 -3.55
N TYR A 119 21.06 13.71 -3.13
CA TYR A 119 21.64 12.36 -3.15
C TYR A 119 21.13 11.46 -4.29
N GLY A 120 20.28 11.97 -5.17
CA GLY A 120 19.73 11.23 -6.31
C GLY A 120 18.87 10.04 -5.88
N VAL A 121 18.04 10.22 -4.85
CA VAL A 121 17.09 9.24 -4.32
C VAL A 121 15.67 9.69 -4.64
N THR A 122 14.82 8.78 -5.10
CA THR A 122 13.40 9.04 -5.35
C THR A 122 12.56 8.45 -4.23
N MET A 123 11.69 9.26 -3.64
CA MET A 123 10.67 8.85 -2.70
C MET A 123 9.43 8.38 -3.44
N ALA A 124 9.06 7.12 -3.29
CA ALA A 124 7.89 6.52 -3.95
C ALA A 124 6.85 6.13 -2.91
N ILE A 125 5.82 6.97 -2.72
CA ILE A 125 4.74 6.68 -1.78
C ILE A 125 3.93 5.47 -2.24
N HIS A 126 3.63 4.53 -1.33
CA HIS A 126 2.79 3.37 -1.59
C HIS A 126 1.31 3.72 -1.40
N PRO A 127 0.39 3.25 -2.26
CA PRO A 127 -1.04 3.48 -2.08
C PRO A 127 -1.57 2.84 -0.81
N ASP A 128 -2.62 3.44 -0.28
CA ASP A 128 -3.37 2.88 0.84
C ASP A 128 -3.97 1.50 0.46
N ASP A 129 -4.00 0.57 1.42
CA ASP A 129 -4.50 -0.78 1.21
C ASP A 129 -5.40 -1.24 2.37
N PRO A 130 -6.71 -1.27 2.17
CA PRO A 130 -7.44 -0.87 0.96
C PRO A 130 -7.43 0.66 0.74
N PRO A 131 -7.75 1.12 -0.49
CA PRO A 131 -7.70 2.54 -0.84
C PRO A 131 -9.00 3.28 -0.46
N TRP A 132 -9.38 3.21 0.80
CA TRP A 132 -10.49 3.93 1.43
C TRP A 132 -10.30 4.00 2.94
N ASP A 133 -11.05 4.87 3.60
CA ASP A 133 -10.98 5.10 5.03
C ASP A 133 -11.25 3.83 5.84
N LEU A 134 -10.49 3.65 6.91
CA LEU A 134 -10.62 2.52 7.82
C LEU A 134 -10.79 2.99 9.26
N PHE A 135 -11.77 2.47 9.98
CA PHE A 135 -12.02 2.80 11.38
C PHE A 135 -12.19 4.30 11.64
N GLY A 136 -12.67 5.06 10.63
CA GLY A 136 -12.78 6.51 10.69
C GLY A 136 -11.45 7.25 10.53
N LEU A 137 -10.37 6.56 10.18
CA LEU A 137 -9.06 7.14 9.87
C LEU A 137 -8.99 7.48 8.38
N PRO A 138 -8.51 8.69 8.01
CA PRO A 138 -8.43 9.09 6.61
C PRO A 138 -7.35 8.32 5.85
N ARG A 139 -7.59 8.09 4.57
CA ARG A 139 -6.64 7.54 3.60
C ARG A 139 -6.52 8.52 2.43
N ILE A 140 -5.31 8.79 1.94
CA ILE A 140 -5.05 9.86 0.96
C ILE A 140 -4.42 9.40 -0.35
N TYR A 141 -3.94 8.18 -0.46
CA TYR A 141 -3.47 7.64 -1.72
C TYR A 141 -4.44 6.55 -2.22
N THR A 142 -5.59 6.96 -2.74
CA THR A 142 -6.76 6.10 -2.96
C THR A 142 -7.29 6.11 -4.39
N CYS A 143 -7.03 7.17 -5.17
CA CYS A 143 -7.57 7.37 -6.51
C CYS A 143 -6.69 8.32 -7.34
N ARG A 144 -7.04 8.47 -8.63
CA ARG A 144 -6.33 9.32 -9.59
C ARG A 144 -6.13 10.76 -9.10
N GLU A 145 -7.19 11.38 -8.60
CA GLU A 145 -7.18 12.77 -8.13
C GLU A 145 -6.21 12.95 -6.95
N ASN A 146 -6.22 11.99 -6.04
CA ASN A 146 -5.32 12.00 -4.90
C ASN A 146 -3.85 11.73 -5.30
N MET A 147 -3.61 10.87 -6.30
CA MET A 147 -2.28 10.68 -6.88
C MET A 147 -1.74 12.00 -7.42
N ARG A 148 -2.54 12.71 -8.20
CA ARG A 148 -2.17 14.04 -8.73
C ARG A 148 -1.87 15.01 -7.60
N ARG A 149 -2.76 15.11 -6.63
CA ARG A 149 -2.60 15.99 -5.47
C ARG A 149 -1.31 15.69 -4.70
N ILE A 150 -0.96 14.42 -4.46
CA ILE A 150 0.28 14.03 -3.79
C ILE A 150 1.50 14.54 -4.55
N LEU A 151 1.51 14.42 -5.88
CA LEU A 151 2.60 14.91 -6.70
C LEU A 151 2.72 16.44 -6.67
N ASP A 152 1.60 17.13 -6.61
CA ASP A 152 1.53 18.60 -6.57
C ASP A 152 1.93 19.20 -5.21
N LEU A 153 1.96 18.42 -4.11
CA LEU A 153 2.42 18.89 -2.79
C LEU A 153 3.87 19.40 -2.83
N VAL A 154 4.72 18.72 -3.58
CA VAL A 154 6.09 19.13 -3.90
C VAL A 154 6.38 18.69 -5.33
N ASP A 155 6.39 19.61 -6.26
CA ASP A 155 6.69 19.34 -7.66
C ASP A 155 8.18 19.10 -7.87
N SER A 156 8.57 17.84 -7.71
CA SER A 156 9.94 17.36 -7.86
C SER A 156 9.93 15.94 -8.44
N PRO A 157 10.87 15.61 -9.33
CA PRO A 157 11.03 14.23 -9.83
C PRO A 157 11.40 13.25 -8.70
N CYS A 158 11.88 13.74 -7.56
CA CYS A 158 12.17 12.93 -6.38
C CYS A 158 10.93 12.65 -5.52
N ASN A 159 9.80 13.34 -5.74
CA ASN A 159 8.49 13.00 -5.18
C ASN A 159 7.71 12.17 -6.21
N SER A 160 7.57 10.89 -6.00
CA SER A 160 7.06 9.95 -6.99
C SER A 160 6.11 8.93 -6.36
N LEU A 161 5.56 8.06 -7.17
CA LEU A 161 4.54 7.08 -6.80
C LEU A 161 5.11 5.66 -6.86
N THR A 162 4.68 4.82 -5.92
CA THR A 162 4.62 3.39 -6.10
C THR A 162 3.26 3.05 -6.71
N LEU A 163 3.24 2.37 -7.83
CA LEU A 163 2.01 1.77 -8.35
C LEU A 163 1.86 0.39 -7.70
N CYS A 164 0.83 0.16 -6.90
CA CYS A 164 0.45 -1.19 -6.47
C CYS A 164 -0.88 -1.55 -7.10
N SER A 165 -0.86 -2.48 -8.07
CA SER A 165 -2.06 -2.86 -8.82
C SER A 165 -3.13 -3.46 -7.91
N GLY A 166 -2.75 -4.29 -6.93
CA GLY A 166 -3.70 -4.90 -6.00
C GLY A 166 -4.30 -3.92 -5.02
N SER A 167 -3.49 -2.99 -4.44
CA SER A 167 -4.00 -1.99 -3.51
C SER A 167 -4.97 -1.03 -4.20
N LEU A 168 -4.52 -0.31 -5.23
CA LEU A 168 -5.39 0.61 -5.98
C LEU A 168 -6.54 -0.11 -6.68
N GLY A 169 -6.27 -1.29 -7.26
CA GLY A 169 -7.25 -2.06 -8.01
C GLY A 169 -8.28 -2.77 -7.13
N SER A 170 -8.14 -2.79 -5.80
CA SER A 170 -9.20 -3.24 -4.90
C SER A 170 -10.40 -2.29 -4.88
N ASN A 171 -10.22 -1.05 -5.33
CA ASN A 171 -11.31 -0.16 -5.70
C ASN A 171 -11.60 -0.31 -7.22
N PRO A 172 -12.75 -0.88 -7.61
CA PRO A 172 -13.08 -1.11 -9.03
C PRO A 172 -13.27 0.18 -9.85
N ALA A 173 -13.33 1.34 -9.20
CA ALA A 173 -13.37 2.64 -9.88
C ALA A 173 -12.00 3.07 -10.41
N ASN A 174 -10.91 2.45 -9.96
CA ASN A 174 -9.56 2.74 -10.43
C ASN A 174 -9.22 1.91 -11.67
N ASP A 175 -9.07 2.56 -12.81
CA ASP A 175 -8.54 1.96 -14.05
C ASP A 175 -7.00 1.93 -13.98
N ILE A 176 -6.44 0.81 -13.54
CA ILE A 176 -5.00 0.69 -13.30
C ILE A 176 -4.17 0.90 -14.58
N PRO A 177 -4.49 0.30 -15.75
CA PRO A 177 -3.80 0.60 -17.00
C PRO A 177 -3.83 2.08 -17.37
N ALA A 178 -4.95 2.78 -17.16
CA ALA A 178 -5.05 4.21 -17.42
C ALA A 178 -4.17 5.03 -16.48
N LEU A 179 -4.13 4.70 -15.18
CA LEU A 179 -3.25 5.33 -14.20
C LEU A 179 -1.77 5.15 -14.56
N VAL A 180 -1.39 3.94 -15.02
CA VAL A 180 -0.03 3.69 -15.50
C VAL A 180 0.31 4.56 -16.70
N ARG A 181 -0.58 4.65 -17.70
CA ARG A 181 -0.34 5.46 -18.90
C ARG A 181 -0.20 6.94 -18.57
N GLU A 182 -1.01 7.46 -17.67
CA GLU A 182 -0.94 8.86 -17.22
C GLU A 182 0.35 9.11 -16.43
N PHE A 183 0.46 8.56 -15.24
CA PHE A 183 1.55 8.89 -14.32
C PHE A 183 2.89 8.27 -14.71
N GLY A 184 2.87 7.11 -15.36
CA GLY A 184 4.07 6.49 -15.93
C GLY A 184 4.57 7.26 -17.16
N GLY A 185 3.65 7.74 -18.03
CA GLY A 185 3.98 8.61 -19.16
C GLY A 185 4.63 9.93 -18.76
N GLU A 186 4.32 10.42 -17.57
CA GLU A 186 4.96 11.60 -16.97
C GLU A 186 6.28 11.27 -16.23
N GLY A 187 6.66 9.98 -16.15
CA GLY A 187 7.84 9.55 -15.39
C GLY A 187 7.68 9.64 -13.87
N ARG A 188 6.43 9.66 -13.37
CA ARG A 188 6.11 9.84 -11.94
C ARG A 188 5.83 8.52 -11.20
N ILE A 189 6.04 7.37 -11.83
CA ILE A 189 6.04 6.05 -11.18
C ILE A 189 7.49 5.58 -11.08
N ALA A 190 8.00 5.42 -9.85
CA ALA A 190 9.38 4.99 -9.61
C ALA A 190 9.49 3.51 -9.22
N PHE A 191 8.40 2.93 -8.72
CA PHE A 191 8.33 1.54 -8.27
C PHE A 191 6.95 0.95 -8.58
N ALA A 192 6.89 -0.32 -8.93
CA ALA A 192 5.63 -1.02 -9.18
C ALA A 192 5.53 -2.33 -8.41
N HIS A 193 4.42 -2.53 -7.70
CA HIS A 193 3.94 -3.83 -7.24
C HIS A 193 2.87 -4.32 -8.21
N VAL A 194 3.14 -5.43 -8.88
CA VAL A 194 2.20 -6.01 -9.85
C VAL A 194 1.66 -7.31 -9.28
N ARG A 195 0.49 -7.24 -8.68
CA ARG A 195 -0.23 -8.37 -8.09
C ARG A 195 -1.70 -8.35 -8.46
N ASN A 196 -2.34 -9.50 -8.36
CA ASN A 196 -3.76 -9.66 -8.66
C ASN A 196 -4.58 -9.86 -7.39
N ILE A 197 -5.83 -9.45 -7.46
CA ILE A 197 -6.86 -9.72 -6.46
C ILE A 197 -8.11 -10.26 -7.14
N GLN A 198 -8.93 -10.98 -6.40
CA GLN A 198 -10.24 -11.45 -6.84
C GLN A 198 -11.33 -10.73 -6.05
N PHE A 199 -12.22 -10.02 -6.73
CA PHE A 199 -13.44 -9.51 -6.10
C PHE A 199 -14.38 -10.66 -5.72
N THR A 200 -14.86 -10.69 -4.49
CA THR A 200 -15.80 -11.71 -3.99
C THR A 200 -17.16 -11.12 -3.64
N GLY A 201 -17.33 -9.81 -3.85
CA GLY A 201 -18.57 -9.05 -3.64
C GLY A 201 -18.27 -7.57 -3.38
N PRO A 202 -19.30 -6.74 -3.20
CA PRO A 202 -19.13 -5.32 -2.86
C PRO A 202 -18.28 -5.16 -1.58
N GLY A 203 -17.19 -4.38 -1.65
CA GLY A 203 -16.27 -4.16 -0.53
C GLY A 203 -15.54 -5.43 -0.05
N ARG A 204 -15.46 -6.48 -0.89
CA ARG A 204 -14.81 -7.73 -0.57
C ARG A 204 -13.87 -8.17 -1.66
N PHE A 205 -12.64 -8.51 -1.27
CA PHE A 205 -11.65 -9.06 -2.17
C PHE A 205 -10.72 -10.03 -1.43
N GLU A 206 -10.03 -10.85 -2.19
CA GLU A 206 -8.98 -11.74 -1.69
C GLU A 206 -7.79 -11.72 -2.64
N GLU A 207 -6.62 -12.10 -2.15
CA GLU A 207 -5.44 -12.24 -3.00
C GLU A 207 -5.64 -13.37 -4.01
N ALA A 208 -5.08 -13.19 -5.20
CA ALA A 208 -5.19 -14.15 -6.30
C ALA A 208 -3.82 -14.47 -6.90
N ALA A 209 -3.74 -15.50 -7.72
CA ALA A 209 -2.56 -15.73 -8.55
C ALA A 209 -2.39 -14.60 -9.58
N HIS A 210 -1.17 -14.44 -10.08
CA HIS A 210 -0.81 -13.29 -10.93
C HIS A 210 -1.30 -13.40 -12.40
N PHE A 211 -1.86 -14.52 -12.81
CA PHE A 211 -2.49 -14.60 -14.14
C PHE A 211 -3.79 -13.78 -14.17
N SER A 212 -4.03 -13.07 -15.27
CA SER A 212 -5.25 -12.28 -15.45
C SER A 212 -6.53 -13.13 -15.29
N ALA A 213 -6.49 -14.40 -15.69
CA ALA A 213 -7.63 -15.31 -15.58
C ALA A 213 -7.96 -15.77 -14.14
N ASP A 214 -7.02 -15.62 -13.19
CA ASP A 214 -7.16 -16.11 -11.81
C ASP A 214 -7.64 -15.03 -10.84
N GLY A 215 -7.75 -13.80 -11.31
CA GLY A 215 -8.18 -12.65 -10.51
C GLY A 215 -9.12 -11.73 -11.27
N SER A 216 -9.32 -10.54 -10.74
CA SER A 216 -10.21 -9.51 -11.29
C SER A 216 -9.46 -8.40 -12.03
N LEU A 217 -8.13 -8.36 -11.96
CA LEU A 217 -7.30 -7.39 -12.65
C LEU A 217 -6.65 -8.03 -13.86
N ASP A 218 -6.66 -7.32 -14.99
CA ASP A 218 -5.92 -7.75 -16.18
C ASP A 218 -4.44 -7.38 -16.07
N LEU A 219 -3.63 -8.28 -15.50
CA LEU A 219 -2.20 -8.04 -15.33
C LEU A 219 -1.45 -7.93 -16.66
N TYR A 220 -1.96 -8.55 -17.73
CA TYR A 220 -1.37 -8.37 -19.04
C TYR A 220 -1.49 -6.91 -19.50
N GLU A 221 -2.69 -6.31 -19.41
CA GLU A 221 -2.88 -4.91 -19.78
C GLU A 221 -2.11 -3.94 -18.87
N ILE A 222 -1.96 -4.26 -17.57
CA ILE A 222 -1.15 -3.49 -16.64
C ILE A 222 0.33 -3.52 -17.05
N MET A 223 0.88 -4.71 -17.31
CA MET A 223 2.27 -4.88 -17.75
C MET A 223 2.50 -4.24 -19.12
N LYS A 224 1.52 -4.38 -20.04
CA LYS A 224 1.56 -3.71 -21.33
C LYS A 224 1.59 -2.19 -21.18
N ALA A 225 0.80 -1.61 -20.30
CA ALA A 225 0.80 -0.18 -20.04
C ALA A 225 2.16 0.29 -19.49
N LEU A 226 2.79 -0.46 -18.57
CA LEU A 226 4.15 -0.17 -18.09
C LEU A 226 5.18 -0.21 -19.22
N TYR A 227 5.07 -1.20 -20.11
CA TYR A 227 5.92 -1.30 -21.30
C TYR A 227 5.71 -0.12 -22.27
N ASP A 228 4.45 0.21 -22.57
CA ASP A 228 4.09 1.27 -23.52
C ASP A 228 4.60 2.65 -23.09
N VAL A 229 4.67 2.92 -21.78
CA VAL A 229 5.24 4.18 -21.24
C VAL A 229 6.75 4.13 -21.06
N GLY A 230 7.40 3.02 -21.40
CA GLY A 230 8.85 2.86 -21.27
C GLY A 230 9.34 2.83 -19.81
N PHE A 231 8.55 2.26 -18.90
CA PHE A 231 8.91 2.19 -17.48
C PHE A 231 10.26 1.50 -17.27
N GLN A 232 11.18 2.15 -16.56
CA GLN A 232 12.53 1.68 -16.26
C GLN A 232 12.79 1.45 -14.76
N GLY A 233 11.76 1.60 -13.93
CA GLY A 233 11.87 1.42 -12.48
C GLY A 233 11.88 -0.06 -12.06
N TYR A 234 11.82 -0.27 -10.76
CA TYR A 234 11.76 -1.61 -10.19
C TYR A 234 10.34 -2.16 -10.23
N ILE A 235 10.19 -3.42 -10.62
CA ILE A 235 8.94 -4.17 -10.56
C ILE A 235 9.10 -5.32 -9.58
N ARG A 236 8.13 -5.46 -8.68
CA ARG A 236 8.02 -6.58 -7.76
C ARG A 236 6.68 -7.28 -7.98
N PRO A 237 6.62 -8.62 -8.06
CA PRO A 237 5.34 -9.33 -8.17
C PRO A 237 4.47 -9.18 -6.92
N ASP A 238 5.04 -8.77 -5.78
CA ASP A 238 4.36 -8.63 -4.49
C ASP A 238 3.79 -9.98 -3.99
N HIS A 239 2.70 -9.98 -3.22
CA HIS A 239 2.16 -11.21 -2.65
C HIS A 239 0.95 -11.76 -3.44
N GLY A 240 0.67 -13.02 -3.24
CA GLY A 240 -0.43 -13.75 -3.86
C GLY A 240 -0.97 -14.82 -2.92
N ARG A 241 -1.03 -16.07 -3.38
CA ARG A 241 -1.52 -17.21 -2.58
C ARG A 241 -0.42 -17.76 -1.67
N MET A 242 -0.81 -18.29 -0.52
CA MET A 242 0.04 -19.13 0.32
C MET A 242 -0.10 -20.57 -0.11
N MET A 243 1.00 -21.18 -0.52
CA MET A 243 1.07 -22.55 -1.02
C MET A 243 2.12 -23.34 -0.24
N TRP A 244 2.08 -24.67 -0.29
CA TRP A 244 3.08 -25.56 0.29
C TRP A 244 3.38 -25.27 1.77
N ASP A 245 2.32 -25.14 2.58
CA ASP A 245 2.42 -24.89 4.02
C ASP A 245 3.15 -23.59 4.40
N GLU A 246 3.17 -22.59 3.53
CA GLU A 246 3.67 -21.26 3.88
C GLU A 246 2.91 -20.71 5.10
N LYS A 247 3.66 -20.20 6.09
CA LYS A 247 3.13 -19.63 7.32
C LYS A 247 3.84 -18.34 7.67
N GLY A 248 3.16 -17.49 8.45
CA GLY A 248 3.77 -16.32 9.05
C GLY A 248 4.09 -15.15 8.11
N ARG A 249 3.60 -15.17 6.86
CA ARG A 249 3.79 -14.09 5.88
C ARG A 249 2.75 -14.15 4.77
N ALA A 250 2.59 -13.05 4.05
CA ALA A 250 1.83 -13.05 2.81
C ALA A 250 2.43 -14.05 1.83
N GLY A 251 1.61 -14.85 1.16
CA GLY A 251 2.06 -15.87 0.23
C GLY A 251 2.69 -15.28 -1.03
N TYR A 252 3.67 -15.97 -1.57
CA TYR A 252 4.31 -15.63 -2.85
C TYR A 252 4.05 -16.69 -3.92
N GLY A 253 2.98 -17.46 -3.78
CA GLY A 253 2.46 -18.36 -4.82
C GLY A 253 1.88 -17.55 -5.97
N LEU A 254 2.64 -17.42 -7.04
CA LEU A 254 2.33 -16.65 -8.24
C LEU A 254 1.44 -17.41 -9.20
#